data_ba7fa5a7fa45d7b6d3c661ae4253b18c
#
_entry.id   ba7fa5a7fa45d7b6d3c661ae4253b18c
#
_cell.length_a   1.000
_cell.length_b   1.000
_cell.length_c   1.000
_cell.angle_alpha   90.00
_cell.angle_beta   90.00
_cell.angle_gamma   90.00
#
_symmetry.space_group_name_H-M   'P 1'
#
loop_
_entity.id
_entity.type
_entity.pdbx_description
1 polymer ?
#
loop_
_entity_poly.entity_id
_entity_poly.type
_entity_poly.pdbx_seq_one_letter_code
_entity_poly.pdbx_strand_id
1 'polypeptide(L)'
;MNGSLASDAAADGLGPGRIQLPAMRVLVAPDCYGESLSAVEAAAVIATGWTRSRPNDSFIVAPQSDGGPGFIDVLRSRLGGVRKLQVSGPLDTAVSAEWVFERSSATAYLECAQACGLSLLGGPPSPETALAAHSRGVGQLIDAALAAGARRIVVGLGGSACTDGGHGMITELGGLDAARDRLXGIELIAASDAEYPLLGPWGSARVFSPQKGADAATISVLEGRLAAWAVELDAAAGRAVSAEPGAGAAGGIGAGLLALRGRCESGAAIIAELTHLADDLADAELIVTGEGRFDEQSLHGKVVGEIAAAARPLGIPVIVLAGQVDLDKSTIRLAGIMSALSIADYAGSVRLALADAANQLMGLSSEVAARLGNRGPAGYR
;
A
#
# COMPACT_ATOMS: atom_id res chain seq x y z
N MET A 1 -38.12 79.13 4.73
CA MET A 1 -36.77 79.36 4.18
C MET A 1 -35.94 78.11 4.43
N ASN A 2 -35.49 77.50 3.36
CA ASN A 2 -34.42 76.54 3.26
C ASN A 2 -34.61 75.20 3.95
N GLY A 3 -35.15 74.26 3.15
CA GLY A 3 -34.98 72.84 3.39
C GLY A 3 -33.69 72.30 2.78
N SER A 4 -33.07 71.45 3.46
CA SER A 4 -31.89 70.74 2.98
C SER A 4 -32.34 69.29 2.66
N LEU A 5 -32.14 68.86 1.41
CA LEU A 5 -32.33 67.50 0.97
C LEU A 5 -31.05 66.74 1.23
N ALA A 6 -31.09 65.75 2.06
CA ALA A 6 -30.00 64.78 2.20
C ALA A 6 -30.38 63.53 1.35
N SER A 7 -29.50 63.19 0.42
CA SER A 7 -29.63 62.01 -0.39
C SER A 7 -29.00 60.81 0.31
N ASP A 8 -29.78 59.83 0.65
CA ASP A 8 -29.30 58.53 1.03
C ASP A 8 -29.14 57.67 -0.22
N ALA A 9 -27.94 57.29 -0.53
CA ALA A 9 -27.64 56.27 -1.48
C ALA A 9 -26.49 55.40 -0.95
N ALA A 10 -26.84 54.47 -0.09
CA ALA A 10 -25.93 53.39 0.24
C ALA A 10 -26.50 52.12 -0.42
N ALA A 11 -26.02 51.86 -1.61
CA ALA A 11 -26.27 50.57 -2.27
C ALA A 11 -25.30 49.53 -1.69
N ASP A 12 -25.78 48.75 -0.74
CA ASP A 12 -25.08 47.57 -0.29
C ASP A 12 -25.03 46.56 -1.43
N GLY A 13 -23.89 46.50 -2.09
CA GLY A 13 -23.56 45.44 -3.04
C GLY A 13 -23.17 44.19 -2.30
N LEU A 14 -24.16 43.43 -1.82
CA LEU A 14 -23.93 42.04 -1.43
C LEU A 14 -23.84 41.23 -2.70
N GLY A 15 -22.61 40.96 -3.13
CA GLY A 15 -22.34 39.96 -4.14
C GLY A 15 -22.93 38.62 -3.66
N PRO A 16 -23.21 37.66 -4.58
CA PRO A 16 -23.82 36.40 -4.20
C PRO A 16 -22.93 35.75 -3.13
N GLY A 17 -23.44 35.68 -1.91
CA GLY A 17 -22.74 35.08 -0.79
C GLY A 17 -22.40 33.64 -1.14
N ARG A 18 -21.11 33.34 -1.20
CA ARG A 18 -20.65 31.97 -1.25
C ARG A 18 -21.22 31.26 -0.02
N ILE A 19 -22.10 30.31 -0.24
CA ILE A 19 -22.56 29.43 0.83
C ILE A 19 -21.33 28.66 1.27
N GLN A 20 -20.72 29.10 2.35
CA GLN A 20 -19.59 28.40 2.92
C GLN A 20 -20.16 27.19 3.66
N LEU A 21 -19.89 26.00 3.13
CA LEU A 21 -20.26 24.77 3.82
C LEU A 21 -19.56 24.73 5.18
N PRO A 22 -20.21 24.15 6.18
CA PRO A 22 -19.56 23.99 7.49
C PRO A 22 -18.23 23.25 7.36
N ALA A 23 -17.35 23.53 8.29
CA ALA A 23 -16.07 22.80 8.39
C ALA A 23 -16.36 21.31 8.61
N MET A 24 -15.57 20.47 7.98
CA MET A 24 -15.68 19.01 8.08
C MET A 24 -14.40 18.41 8.66
N ARG A 25 -14.55 17.27 9.31
CA ARG A 25 -13.41 16.40 9.68
C ARG A 25 -13.17 15.41 8.55
N VAL A 26 -12.04 15.57 7.87
CA VAL A 26 -11.67 14.78 6.71
C VAL A 26 -10.60 13.77 7.11
N LEU A 27 -10.90 12.48 6.97
CA LEU A 27 -9.91 11.42 7.12
C LEU A 27 -9.16 11.26 5.81
N VAL A 28 -7.84 11.42 5.85
CA VAL A 28 -6.95 11.27 4.68
C VAL A 28 -6.14 9.99 4.88
N ALA A 29 -6.54 8.93 4.16
CA ALA A 29 -6.02 7.58 4.40
C ALA A 29 -5.65 6.88 3.07
N PRO A 30 -4.66 7.41 2.32
CA PRO A 30 -4.23 6.77 1.06
C PRO A 30 -3.23 5.64 1.30
N ASP A 31 -3.12 4.76 0.31
CA ASP A 31 -1.98 3.87 0.11
C ASP A 31 -0.90 4.61 -0.70
N CYS A 32 0.20 3.94 -1.02
CA CYS A 32 1.27 4.49 -1.87
C CYS A 32 0.83 4.59 -3.34
N TYR A 33 1.47 5.46 -4.09
CA TYR A 33 1.25 5.65 -5.53
C TYR A 33 2.43 5.04 -6.31
N GLY A 34 2.62 3.75 -6.10
CA GLY A 34 3.75 3.03 -6.66
C GLY A 34 5.07 3.63 -6.18
N GLU A 35 5.97 3.90 -7.11
CA GLU A 35 7.27 4.53 -6.79
C GLU A 35 7.21 6.07 -6.77
N SER A 36 6.05 6.66 -7.13
CA SER A 36 5.93 8.12 -7.27
C SER A 36 5.75 8.85 -5.95
N LEU A 37 4.95 8.29 -5.02
CA LEU A 37 4.70 8.88 -3.70
C LEU A 37 4.45 7.76 -2.69
N SER A 38 5.10 7.84 -1.55
CA SER A 38 4.75 6.99 -0.40
C SER A 38 3.36 7.38 0.13
N ALA A 39 2.72 6.50 0.87
CA ALA A 39 1.42 6.79 1.50
C ALA A 39 1.49 8.01 2.41
N VAL A 40 2.60 8.18 3.14
CA VAL A 40 2.83 9.31 4.04
C VAL A 40 2.91 10.63 3.26
N GLU A 41 3.69 10.65 2.16
CA GLU A 41 3.78 11.83 1.29
C GLU A 41 2.44 12.15 0.64
N ALA A 42 1.75 11.13 0.12
CA ALA A 42 0.45 11.30 -0.52
C ALA A 42 -0.57 11.90 0.44
N ALA A 43 -0.61 11.40 1.69
CA ALA A 43 -1.53 11.93 2.70
C ALA A 43 -1.25 13.42 2.99
N ALA A 44 0.03 13.79 3.13
CA ALA A 44 0.42 15.18 3.37
C ALA A 44 0.06 16.09 2.19
N VAL A 45 0.29 15.60 0.97
CA VAL A 45 0.00 16.32 -0.28
C VAL A 45 -1.51 16.53 -0.45
N ILE A 46 -2.32 15.48 -0.18
CA ILE A 46 -3.79 15.56 -0.24
C ILE A 46 -4.30 16.62 0.75
N ALA A 47 -3.87 16.55 2.02
CA ALA A 47 -4.30 17.49 3.05
C ALA A 47 -3.89 18.93 2.70
N THR A 48 -2.67 19.13 2.18
CA THR A 48 -2.18 20.44 1.75
C THR A 48 -3.02 21.01 0.60
N GLY A 49 -3.29 20.20 -0.41
CA GLY A 49 -4.11 20.60 -1.55
C GLY A 49 -5.53 20.97 -1.13
N TRP A 50 -6.12 20.14 -0.29
CA TRP A 50 -7.48 20.35 0.24
C TRP A 50 -7.61 21.68 0.98
N THR A 51 -6.63 21.97 1.87
CA THR A 51 -6.60 23.20 2.68
C THR A 51 -6.64 24.47 1.83
N ARG A 52 -6.07 24.43 0.62
CA ARG A 52 -6.09 25.61 -0.29
C ARG A 52 -7.51 26.05 -0.64
N SER A 53 -8.45 25.11 -0.72
CA SER A 53 -9.84 25.39 -1.11
C SER A 53 -10.81 25.37 0.07
N ARG A 54 -10.47 24.61 1.12
CA ARG A 54 -11.31 24.48 2.32
C ARG A 54 -10.43 24.60 3.58
N PRO A 55 -9.96 25.84 3.89
CA PRO A 55 -8.99 26.06 4.99
C PRO A 55 -9.54 25.81 6.39
N ASN A 56 -10.87 25.71 6.53
CA ASN A 56 -11.49 25.52 7.85
C ASN A 56 -11.74 24.02 8.17
N ASP A 57 -11.53 23.10 7.20
CA ASP A 57 -11.67 21.68 7.46
C ASP A 57 -10.50 21.20 8.34
N SER A 58 -10.80 20.23 9.20
CA SER A 58 -9.77 19.58 10.02
C SER A 58 -9.45 18.19 9.44
N PHE A 59 -8.24 17.69 9.74
CA PHE A 59 -7.76 16.45 9.13
C PHE A 59 -7.35 15.43 10.19
N ILE A 60 -7.73 14.19 9.92
CA ILE A 60 -7.13 13.01 10.52
C ILE A 60 -6.27 12.41 9.42
N VAL A 61 -4.95 12.37 9.62
CA VAL A 61 -4.01 11.89 8.60
C VAL A 61 -3.54 10.49 9.00
N ALA A 62 -4.01 9.49 8.28
CA ALA A 62 -3.82 8.07 8.62
C ALA A 62 -3.39 7.25 7.39
N PRO A 63 -2.17 7.51 6.84
CA PRO A 63 -1.71 6.74 5.67
C PRO A 63 -1.74 5.25 5.97
N GLN A 64 -2.02 4.45 4.95
CA GLN A 64 -2.23 3.00 5.04
C GLN A 64 -1.24 2.25 4.15
N SER A 65 -1.28 0.92 4.20
CA SER A 65 -0.46 0.05 3.33
C SER A 65 -1.09 -1.34 3.27
N ASP A 66 -0.97 -2.01 2.14
CA ASP A 66 -1.39 -3.41 1.96
C ASP A 66 -0.25 -4.42 2.24
N GLY A 67 0.85 -3.96 2.86
CA GLY A 67 2.05 -4.78 3.09
C GLY A 67 3.12 -4.58 2.01
N GLY A 68 2.84 -3.74 1.02
CA GLY A 68 3.79 -3.38 -0.04
C GLY A 68 4.77 -2.28 0.38
N PRO A 69 5.46 -1.67 -0.62
CA PRO A 69 6.42 -0.60 -0.34
C PRO A 69 5.81 0.53 0.48
N GLY A 70 6.51 0.93 1.55
CA GLY A 70 6.02 1.95 2.47
C GLY A 70 5.37 1.39 3.73
N PHE A 71 5.26 0.06 3.86
CA PHE A 71 4.75 -0.61 5.06
C PHE A 71 5.50 -0.11 6.31
N ILE A 72 6.83 -0.05 6.25
CA ILE A 72 7.64 0.44 7.37
C ILE A 72 7.47 1.94 7.61
N ASP A 73 7.29 2.73 6.55
CA ASP A 73 7.09 4.19 6.69
C ASP A 73 5.80 4.52 7.45
N VAL A 74 4.72 3.79 7.15
CA VAL A 74 3.45 3.94 7.88
C VAL A 74 3.65 3.57 9.36
N LEU A 75 4.29 2.44 9.63
CA LEU A 75 4.47 1.93 11.00
C LEU A 75 5.41 2.79 11.83
N ARG A 76 6.47 3.37 11.23
CA ARG A 76 7.43 4.20 11.99
C ARG A 76 6.77 5.39 12.68
N SER A 77 5.76 5.97 12.04
CA SER A 77 5.07 7.13 12.57
C SER A 77 4.23 6.80 13.81
N ARG A 78 3.80 5.55 13.93
CA ARG A 78 2.91 5.08 15.01
C ARG A 78 3.66 4.35 16.13
N LEU A 79 4.58 3.47 15.75
CA LEU A 79 5.24 2.55 16.70
C LEU A 79 6.63 3.02 17.12
N GLY A 80 7.31 3.82 16.32
CA GLY A 80 8.73 4.11 16.54
C GLY A 80 9.57 2.84 16.40
N GLY A 81 10.67 2.73 17.12
CA GLY A 81 11.49 1.52 17.16
C GLY A 81 12.20 1.15 15.86
N VAL A 82 12.38 2.12 14.98
CA VAL A 82 13.02 1.89 13.67
C VAL A 82 14.48 1.47 13.84
N ARG A 83 14.87 0.47 13.11
CA ARG A 83 16.24 -0.05 13.04
C ARG A 83 16.68 -0.09 11.58
N LYS A 84 17.99 -0.03 11.35
CA LYS A 84 18.61 -0.15 10.03
C LYS A 84 19.58 -1.31 10.03
N LEU A 85 19.64 -2.01 8.90
CA LEU A 85 20.57 -3.11 8.70
C LEU A 85 21.08 -3.09 7.25
N GLN A 86 22.38 -3.31 7.08
CA GLN A 86 22.93 -3.55 5.74
C GLN A 86 22.66 -5.00 5.39
N VAL A 87 21.91 -5.22 4.30
CA VAL A 87 21.54 -6.56 3.82
C VAL A 87 21.89 -6.71 2.34
N SER A 88 21.86 -7.94 1.86
CA SER A 88 21.98 -8.22 0.44
C SER A 88 20.75 -7.69 -0.29
N GLY A 89 20.95 -6.85 -1.28
CA GLY A 89 19.89 -6.47 -2.22
C GLY A 89 19.55 -7.64 -3.16
N PRO A 90 18.61 -7.43 -4.09
CA PRO A 90 18.14 -8.50 -4.97
C PRO A 90 19.22 -9.08 -5.91
N LEU A 91 20.26 -8.32 -6.19
CA LEU A 91 21.38 -8.69 -7.09
C LEU A 91 22.72 -8.64 -6.35
N ASP A 92 22.74 -9.01 -5.07
CA ASP A 92 23.90 -9.06 -4.18
C ASP A 92 24.54 -7.70 -3.81
N THR A 93 24.09 -6.60 -4.41
CA THR A 93 24.52 -5.26 -3.98
C THR A 93 23.99 -4.97 -2.57
N ALA A 94 24.88 -4.54 -1.66
CA ALA A 94 24.46 -4.23 -0.29
C ALA A 94 23.50 -3.02 -0.27
N VAL A 95 22.41 -3.17 0.45
CA VAL A 95 21.38 -2.11 0.61
C VAL A 95 21.09 -1.88 2.10
N SER A 96 20.68 -0.66 2.43
CA SER A 96 20.29 -0.33 3.81
C SER A 96 18.79 -0.53 3.95
N ALA A 97 18.38 -1.56 4.65
CA ALA A 97 16.97 -1.88 4.90
C ALA A 97 16.54 -1.35 6.27
N GLU A 98 15.37 -0.72 6.32
CA GLU A 98 14.75 -0.31 7.57
C GLU A 98 13.69 -1.33 8.00
N TRP A 99 13.53 -1.48 9.31
CA TRP A 99 12.53 -2.35 9.91
C TRP A 99 12.16 -1.82 11.30
N VAL A 100 11.01 -2.23 11.82
CA VAL A 100 10.52 -1.76 13.12
C VAL A 100 10.54 -2.91 14.11
N PHE A 101 11.00 -2.63 15.34
CA PHE A 101 10.90 -3.59 16.45
C PHE A 101 10.14 -2.95 17.61
N GLU A 102 8.92 -3.42 17.81
CA GLU A 102 8.07 -3.00 18.92
C GLU A 102 8.40 -3.85 20.15
N ARG A 103 9.07 -3.24 21.12
CA ARG A 103 9.55 -3.94 22.32
C ARG A 103 8.42 -4.45 23.21
N SER A 104 7.31 -3.70 23.32
CA SER A 104 6.18 -4.02 24.21
C SER A 104 5.53 -5.36 23.87
N SER A 105 5.38 -5.64 22.58
CA SER A 105 4.77 -6.87 22.05
C SER A 105 5.81 -7.88 21.58
N ALA A 106 7.11 -7.52 21.61
CA ALA A 106 8.20 -8.29 21.01
C ALA A 106 7.93 -8.63 19.54
N THR A 107 7.36 -7.68 18.80
CA THR A 107 7.00 -7.86 17.38
C THR A 107 7.99 -7.13 16.47
N ALA A 108 8.49 -7.83 15.46
CA ALA A 108 9.30 -7.24 14.38
C ALA A 108 8.42 -7.10 13.14
N TYR A 109 8.46 -5.94 12.53
CA TYR A 109 7.79 -5.65 11.25
C TYR A 109 8.87 -5.44 10.21
N LEU A 110 8.84 -6.25 9.17
CA LEU A 110 9.81 -6.27 8.08
C LEU A 110 9.08 -6.00 6.77
N GLU A 111 9.74 -5.33 5.83
CA GLU A 111 9.19 -5.08 4.49
C GLU A 111 10.14 -5.72 3.48
N CYS A 112 9.66 -6.71 2.71
CA CYS A 112 10.51 -7.42 1.77
C CYS A 112 11.11 -6.48 0.70
N ALA A 113 10.37 -5.42 0.32
CA ALA A 113 10.84 -4.45 -0.67
C ALA A 113 12.07 -3.68 -0.19
N GLN A 114 12.29 -3.54 1.12
CA GLN A 114 13.49 -2.91 1.67
C GLN A 114 14.77 -3.73 1.36
N ALA A 115 14.61 -5.04 1.15
CA ALA A 115 15.73 -5.94 0.91
C ALA A 115 15.78 -6.48 -0.52
N CYS A 116 14.63 -6.73 -1.15
CA CYS A 116 14.60 -7.31 -2.49
C CYS A 116 13.60 -6.61 -3.42
N GLY A 117 13.42 -5.30 -3.23
CA GLY A 117 12.47 -4.50 -4.00
C GLY A 117 12.88 -4.25 -5.45
N LEU A 118 11.88 -3.97 -6.31
CA LEU A 118 12.09 -3.60 -7.70
C LEU A 118 12.96 -2.34 -7.84
N SER A 119 12.77 -1.36 -6.98
CA SER A 119 13.54 -0.11 -6.97
C SER A 119 15.04 -0.33 -6.69
N LEU A 120 15.40 -1.51 -6.14
CA LEU A 120 16.78 -1.85 -5.80
C LEU A 120 17.55 -2.52 -6.94
N LEU A 121 16.92 -2.71 -8.12
CA LEU A 121 17.59 -3.33 -9.28
C LEU A 121 18.69 -2.45 -9.89
N GLY A 122 18.65 -1.14 -9.63
CA GLY A 122 19.64 -0.21 -10.19
C GLY A 122 19.39 0.18 -11.65
N GLY A 123 18.28 -0.29 -12.22
CA GLY A 123 17.90 0.01 -13.60
C GLY A 123 16.56 -0.64 -13.93
N PRO A 124 16.07 -0.49 -15.16
CA PRO A 124 14.80 -1.11 -15.54
C PRO A 124 14.86 -2.63 -15.43
N PRO A 125 13.77 -3.27 -15.01
CA PRO A 125 13.70 -4.74 -14.96
C PRO A 125 13.94 -5.37 -16.33
N SER A 126 14.61 -6.53 -16.33
CA SER A 126 14.92 -7.27 -17.56
C SER A 126 14.82 -8.77 -17.31
N PRO A 127 14.81 -9.62 -18.37
CA PRO A 127 14.85 -11.07 -18.19
C PRO A 127 16.04 -11.54 -17.34
N GLU A 128 17.20 -10.90 -17.48
CA GLU A 128 18.40 -11.23 -16.73
C GLU A 128 18.22 -10.93 -15.24
N THR A 129 17.69 -9.73 -14.92
CA THR A 129 17.43 -9.38 -13.51
C THR A 129 16.33 -10.24 -12.91
N ALA A 130 15.29 -10.59 -13.69
CA ALA A 130 14.21 -11.46 -13.23
C ALA A 130 14.72 -12.87 -12.85
N LEU A 131 15.70 -13.39 -13.60
CA LEU A 131 16.30 -14.71 -13.35
C LEU A 131 17.30 -14.70 -12.19
N ALA A 132 17.94 -13.54 -11.94
CA ALA A 132 19.03 -13.41 -10.95
C ALA A 132 18.53 -12.96 -9.57
N ALA A 133 17.45 -12.16 -9.54
CA ALA A 133 16.97 -11.55 -8.30
C ALA A 133 16.56 -12.61 -7.27
N HIS A 134 16.93 -12.37 -6.02
CA HIS A 134 16.73 -13.32 -4.93
C HIS A 134 16.28 -12.63 -3.63
N SER A 135 15.79 -13.43 -2.69
CA SER A 135 15.20 -12.98 -1.42
C SER A 135 16.18 -13.05 -0.24
N ARG A 136 17.50 -13.20 -0.47
CA ARG A 136 18.51 -13.41 0.62
C ARG A 136 18.39 -12.34 1.72
N GLY A 137 18.30 -11.06 1.35
CA GLY A 137 18.24 -9.97 2.34
C GLY A 137 17.03 -10.06 3.27
N VAL A 138 15.93 -10.67 2.81
CA VAL A 138 14.75 -10.90 3.68
C VAL A 138 15.13 -11.89 4.80
N GLY A 139 15.91 -12.92 4.47
CA GLY A 139 16.43 -13.86 5.46
C GLY A 139 17.30 -13.15 6.51
N GLN A 140 18.14 -12.21 6.07
CA GLN A 140 18.98 -11.42 6.97
C GLN A 140 18.16 -10.52 7.90
N LEU A 141 17.06 -9.97 7.39
CA LEU A 141 16.14 -9.18 8.24
C LEU A 141 15.47 -10.08 9.29
N ILE A 142 15.03 -11.29 8.90
CA ILE A 142 14.44 -12.27 9.84
C ILE A 142 15.47 -12.66 10.89
N ASP A 143 16.72 -12.90 10.48
CA ASP A 143 17.81 -13.22 11.41
C ASP A 143 18.02 -12.10 12.43
N ALA A 144 18.04 -10.85 11.97
CA ALA A 144 18.18 -9.68 12.85
C ALA A 144 16.99 -9.54 13.81
N ALA A 145 15.77 -9.85 13.34
CA ALA A 145 14.56 -9.84 14.18
C ALA A 145 14.68 -10.89 15.31
N LEU A 146 15.11 -12.11 14.97
CA LEU A 146 15.35 -13.17 15.94
C LEU A 146 16.41 -12.75 16.97
N ALA A 147 17.51 -12.18 16.50
CA ALA A 147 18.60 -11.70 17.37
C ALA A 147 18.12 -10.57 18.29
N ALA A 148 17.13 -9.78 17.87
CA ALA A 148 16.53 -8.72 18.68
C ALA A 148 15.54 -9.27 19.73
N GLY A 149 15.22 -10.56 19.68
CA GLY A 149 14.30 -11.21 20.60
C GLY A 149 12.83 -11.19 20.16
N ALA A 150 12.58 -11.07 18.87
CA ALA A 150 11.19 -11.09 18.34
C ALA A 150 10.50 -12.43 18.67
N ARG A 151 9.26 -12.35 19.11
CA ARG A 151 8.35 -13.48 19.31
C ARG A 151 7.30 -13.54 18.21
N ARG A 152 7.11 -12.42 17.52
CA ARG A 152 6.21 -12.30 16.37
C ARG A 152 7.01 -11.56 15.28
N ILE A 153 6.97 -12.08 14.05
CA ILE A 153 7.62 -11.47 12.90
C ILE A 153 6.57 -11.32 11.80
N VAL A 154 6.32 -10.09 11.40
CA VAL A 154 5.37 -9.75 10.32
C VAL A 154 6.20 -9.29 9.12
N VAL A 155 6.06 -9.98 8.00
CA VAL A 155 6.80 -9.66 6.78
C VAL A 155 5.82 -9.13 5.74
N GLY A 156 5.89 -7.84 5.45
CA GLY A 156 5.09 -7.21 4.38
C GLY A 156 5.59 -7.69 3.01
N LEU A 157 4.67 -8.26 2.24
CA LEU A 157 4.96 -8.88 0.95
C LEU A 157 4.37 -8.08 -0.20
N GLY A 158 5.18 -7.21 -0.78
CA GLY A 158 4.82 -6.45 -1.97
C GLY A 158 6.07 -5.83 -2.57
N GLY A 159 6.02 -5.44 -3.82
CA GLY A 159 7.09 -4.71 -4.49
C GLY A 159 8.39 -5.48 -4.74
N SER A 160 8.40 -6.82 -4.60
CA SER A 160 9.63 -7.61 -4.75
C SER A 160 10.09 -7.73 -6.19
N ALA A 161 11.42 -7.74 -6.41
CA ALA A 161 12.06 -8.04 -7.69
C ALA A 161 12.21 -9.55 -7.94
N CYS A 162 12.37 -10.33 -6.88
CA CYS A 162 12.67 -11.76 -6.99
C CYS A 162 11.44 -12.61 -7.34
N THR A 163 11.71 -13.79 -7.92
CA THR A 163 10.72 -14.86 -8.14
C THR A 163 11.43 -16.19 -7.84
N ASP A 164 11.91 -16.30 -6.59
CA ASP A 164 12.73 -17.43 -6.14
C ASP A 164 12.02 -18.34 -5.12
N GLY A 165 10.72 -18.12 -4.86
CA GLY A 165 9.98 -18.95 -3.90
C GLY A 165 10.45 -18.80 -2.46
N GLY A 166 11.14 -17.68 -2.12
CA GLY A 166 11.76 -17.53 -0.82
C GLY A 166 13.03 -18.37 -0.64
N HIS A 167 13.56 -18.93 -1.72
CA HIS A 167 14.75 -19.80 -1.65
C HIS A 167 15.95 -19.08 -1.03
N GLY A 168 16.22 -17.84 -1.49
CA GLY A 168 17.32 -17.05 -0.93
C GLY A 168 17.14 -16.78 0.57
N MET A 169 15.94 -16.43 0.97
CA MET A 169 15.56 -16.19 2.37
C MET A 169 15.85 -17.43 3.24
N ILE A 170 15.36 -18.59 2.80
CA ILE A 170 15.50 -19.85 3.53
C ILE A 170 16.98 -20.30 3.56
N THR A 171 17.70 -20.13 2.46
CA THR A 171 19.14 -20.44 2.40
C THR A 171 19.93 -19.62 3.42
N GLU A 172 19.64 -18.32 3.52
CA GLU A 172 20.28 -17.42 4.47
C GLU A 172 20.02 -17.86 5.93
N LEU A 173 18.84 -18.41 6.19
CA LEU A 173 18.48 -18.92 7.53
C LEU A 173 19.08 -20.31 7.82
N GLY A 174 19.86 -20.89 6.91
CA GLY A 174 20.56 -22.16 7.08
C GLY A 174 19.87 -23.35 6.40
N GLY A 175 18.92 -23.11 5.52
CA GLY A 175 18.11 -24.13 4.84
C GLY A 175 16.83 -24.46 5.58
N LEU A 176 15.96 -25.25 4.94
CA LEU A 176 14.59 -25.50 5.45
C LEU A 176 14.56 -26.02 6.89
N ASP A 177 15.33 -27.06 7.18
CA ASP A 177 15.31 -27.68 8.53
C ASP A 177 15.81 -26.69 9.60
N ALA A 178 16.97 -26.08 9.37
CA ALA A 178 17.56 -25.15 10.31
C ALA A 178 16.64 -23.92 10.53
N ALA A 179 16.07 -23.38 9.46
CA ALA A 179 15.14 -22.25 9.55
C ALA A 179 13.89 -22.60 10.37
N ARG A 180 13.32 -23.80 10.14
CA ARG A 180 12.15 -24.27 10.90
C ARG A 180 12.47 -24.45 12.39
N ASP A 181 13.67 -24.94 12.71
CA ASP A 181 14.12 -25.09 14.10
C ASP A 181 14.33 -23.71 14.76
N ARG A 182 14.96 -22.79 14.07
CA ARG A 182 15.23 -21.43 14.57
C ARG A 182 13.94 -20.63 14.80
N LEU A 183 12.93 -20.89 14.01
CA LEU A 183 11.62 -20.25 14.12
C LEU A 183 10.60 -21.00 14.99
N UNK A 184 10.88 -22.01 15.50
CA UNK A 184 10.09 -22.67 16.41
C UNK A 184 9.72 -21.83 17.49
N GLY A 185 8.43 -21.67 17.65
CA GLY A 185 7.81 -20.87 18.71
C GLY A 185 7.69 -19.39 18.35
N ILE A 186 8.10 -18.99 17.19
CA ILE A 186 7.93 -17.63 16.68
C ILE A 186 6.64 -17.59 15.84
N GLU A 187 5.80 -16.60 16.09
CA GLU A 187 4.63 -16.34 15.28
C GLU A 187 5.09 -15.62 14.01
N LEU A 188 5.01 -16.30 12.86
CA LEU A 188 5.51 -15.79 11.59
C LEU A 188 4.32 -15.47 10.68
N ILE A 189 4.23 -14.22 10.23
CA ILE A 189 3.11 -13.72 9.44
C ILE A 189 3.60 -13.17 8.10
N ALA A 190 3.01 -13.68 7.02
CA ALA A 190 3.15 -13.17 5.67
C ALA A 190 2.02 -12.14 5.47
N ALA A 191 2.33 -10.85 5.55
CA ALA A 191 1.33 -9.78 5.42
C ALA A 191 1.15 -9.45 3.93
N SER A 192 0.03 -9.89 3.35
CA SER A 192 -0.26 -9.71 1.92
C SER A 192 -1.74 -9.91 1.64
N ASP A 193 -2.25 -9.11 0.71
CA ASP A 193 -3.63 -9.24 0.22
C ASP A 193 -3.70 -10.00 -1.12
N ALA A 194 -2.57 -10.54 -1.59
CA ALA A 194 -2.51 -11.37 -2.79
C ALA A 194 -2.87 -12.82 -2.46
N GLU A 195 -3.92 -13.34 -3.07
CA GLU A 195 -4.43 -14.70 -2.81
C GLU A 195 -3.90 -15.76 -3.79
N TYR A 196 -2.93 -15.42 -4.61
CA TYR A 196 -2.42 -16.30 -5.68
C TYR A 196 -1.58 -17.45 -5.12
N PRO A 197 -1.71 -18.68 -5.71
CA PRO A 197 -0.84 -19.79 -5.36
C PRO A 197 0.57 -19.60 -5.93
N LEU A 198 1.49 -20.48 -5.58
CA LEU A 198 2.87 -20.40 -6.07
C LEU A 198 2.96 -20.72 -7.57
N LEU A 199 2.22 -21.72 -8.03
CA LEU A 199 2.35 -22.33 -9.37
C LEU A 199 1.07 -22.24 -10.21
N GLY A 200 1.22 -22.46 -11.51
CA GLY A 200 0.11 -22.61 -12.44
C GLY A 200 -0.28 -21.31 -13.12
N PRO A 201 -1.44 -21.31 -13.83
CA PRO A 201 -1.86 -20.15 -14.62
C PRO A 201 -2.01 -18.86 -13.81
N TRP A 202 -2.35 -19.01 -12.53
CA TRP A 202 -2.50 -17.89 -11.59
C TRP A 202 -1.34 -17.84 -10.58
N GLY A 203 -0.25 -18.55 -10.88
CA GLY A 203 0.92 -18.64 -10.02
C GLY A 203 1.84 -17.43 -10.10
N SER A 204 2.76 -17.40 -9.15
CA SER A 204 3.68 -16.29 -8.96
C SER A 204 4.44 -15.86 -10.22
N ALA A 205 5.02 -16.84 -10.94
CA ALA A 205 5.81 -16.53 -12.13
C ALA A 205 4.95 -15.91 -13.23
N ARG A 206 3.75 -16.45 -13.47
CA ARG A 206 2.89 -15.98 -14.57
C ARG A 206 2.24 -14.64 -14.30
N VAL A 207 1.79 -14.41 -13.05
CA VAL A 207 1.05 -13.20 -12.68
C VAL A 207 1.99 -12.03 -12.43
N PHE A 208 3.10 -12.27 -11.71
CA PHE A 208 3.90 -11.16 -11.19
C PHE A 208 5.25 -10.95 -11.88
N SER A 209 5.81 -11.98 -12.55
CA SER A 209 7.15 -11.80 -13.12
C SER A 209 7.20 -10.93 -14.39
N PRO A 210 6.12 -10.77 -15.19
CA PRO A 210 6.17 -9.81 -16.31
C PRO A 210 6.55 -8.39 -15.89
N GLN A 211 5.98 -7.87 -14.80
CA GLN A 211 6.34 -6.54 -14.30
C GLN A 211 7.75 -6.47 -13.71
N LYS A 212 8.38 -7.64 -13.48
CA LYS A 212 9.77 -7.76 -13.00
C LYS A 212 10.74 -7.98 -14.17
N GLY A 213 10.28 -7.81 -15.40
CA GLY A 213 11.10 -7.90 -16.61
C GLY A 213 11.11 -9.26 -17.32
N ALA A 214 10.35 -10.23 -16.83
CA ALA A 214 10.34 -11.58 -17.42
C ALA A 214 9.56 -11.60 -18.74
N ASP A 215 10.17 -12.10 -19.80
CA ASP A 215 9.49 -12.47 -21.04
C ASP A 215 8.93 -13.93 -20.93
N ALA A 216 8.26 -14.40 -21.97
CA ALA A 216 7.62 -15.70 -21.97
C ALA A 216 8.60 -16.86 -21.70
N ALA A 217 9.83 -16.76 -22.25
CA ALA A 217 10.87 -17.78 -22.02
C ALA A 217 11.34 -17.76 -20.56
N THR A 218 11.57 -16.57 -20.04
CA THR A 218 11.95 -16.35 -18.64
C THR A 218 10.88 -16.87 -17.66
N ILE A 219 9.61 -16.56 -17.95
CA ILE A 219 8.48 -17.06 -17.14
C ILE A 219 8.51 -18.60 -17.07
N SER A 220 8.77 -19.25 -18.19
CA SER A 220 8.83 -20.73 -18.24
C SER A 220 9.96 -21.27 -17.36
N VAL A 221 11.12 -20.61 -17.39
CA VAL A 221 12.26 -20.99 -16.53
C VAL A 221 11.92 -20.80 -15.05
N LEU A 222 11.35 -19.63 -14.70
CA LEU A 222 10.97 -19.32 -13.31
C LEU A 222 9.93 -20.31 -12.80
N GLU A 223 8.90 -20.62 -13.62
CA GLU A 223 7.87 -21.60 -13.26
C GLU A 223 8.50 -22.98 -12.98
N GLY A 224 9.46 -23.41 -13.82
CA GLY A 224 10.17 -24.67 -13.63
C GLY A 224 10.99 -24.71 -12.34
N ARG A 225 11.69 -23.60 -12.02
CA ARG A 225 12.44 -23.47 -10.76
C ARG A 225 11.51 -23.54 -9.56
N LEU A 226 10.40 -22.78 -9.61
CA LEU A 226 9.41 -22.77 -8.54
C LEU A 226 8.75 -24.15 -8.36
N ALA A 227 8.48 -24.86 -9.45
CA ALA A 227 7.87 -26.19 -9.37
C ALA A 227 8.80 -27.20 -8.67
N ALA A 228 10.10 -27.16 -8.97
CA ALA A 228 11.07 -28.00 -8.30
C ALA A 228 11.16 -27.65 -6.80
N TRP A 229 11.21 -26.35 -6.48
CA TRP A 229 11.30 -25.87 -5.11
C TRP A 229 10.03 -26.14 -4.30
N ALA A 230 8.85 -26.09 -4.93
CA ALA A 230 7.56 -26.40 -4.29
C ALA A 230 7.53 -27.80 -3.68
N VAL A 231 8.17 -28.77 -4.34
CA VAL A 231 8.24 -30.15 -3.82
C VAL A 231 8.96 -30.17 -2.46
N GLU A 232 10.04 -29.42 -2.34
CA GLU A 232 10.80 -29.33 -1.09
C GLU A 232 10.03 -28.59 0.00
N LEU A 233 9.38 -27.45 -0.37
CA LEU A 233 8.57 -26.67 0.55
C LEU A 233 7.40 -27.48 1.11
N ASP A 234 6.65 -28.17 0.23
CA ASP A 234 5.49 -28.98 0.61
C ASP A 234 5.90 -30.15 1.48
N ALA A 235 7.02 -30.83 1.13
CA ALA A 235 7.56 -31.93 1.93
C ALA A 235 7.95 -31.47 3.34
N ALA A 236 8.67 -30.35 3.45
CA ALA A 236 9.09 -29.78 4.73
C ALA A 236 7.88 -29.36 5.58
N ALA A 237 6.86 -28.80 4.94
CA ALA A 237 5.63 -28.37 5.62
C ALA A 237 4.75 -29.54 6.04
N GLY A 238 4.82 -30.67 5.34
CA GLY A 238 3.90 -31.80 5.50
C GLY A 238 2.50 -31.52 4.94
N ARG A 239 2.38 -30.49 4.10
CA ARG A 239 1.12 -30.07 3.46
C ARG A 239 1.44 -29.27 2.21
N ALA A 240 0.46 -29.09 1.31
CA ALA A 240 0.65 -28.41 0.02
C ALA A 240 0.63 -26.88 0.17
N VAL A 241 1.65 -26.32 0.83
CA VAL A 241 1.77 -24.86 1.02
C VAL A 241 1.86 -24.13 -0.31
N SER A 242 2.41 -24.77 -1.34
CA SER A 242 2.54 -24.16 -2.67
C SER A 242 1.18 -23.87 -3.31
N ALA A 243 0.11 -24.55 -2.88
CA ALA A 243 -1.25 -24.33 -3.40
C ALA A 243 -2.09 -23.38 -2.54
N GLU A 244 -1.56 -22.93 -1.39
CA GLU A 244 -2.33 -22.09 -0.47
C GLU A 244 -2.46 -20.64 -0.99
N PRO A 245 -3.55 -19.96 -0.66
CA PRO A 245 -3.68 -18.53 -0.93
C PRO A 245 -2.52 -17.76 -0.30
N GLY A 246 -1.93 -16.84 -1.06
CA GLY A 246 -0.79 -16.05 -0.60
C GLY A 246 0.58 -16.70 -0.85
N ALA A 247 0.61 -17.98 -1.23
CA ALA A 247 1.87 -18.68 -1.52
C ALA A 247 2.68 -17.96 -2.62
N GLY A 248 2.00 -17.40 -3.63
CA GLY A 248 2.62 -16.68 -4.74
C GLY A 248 3.10 -15.28 -4.41
N ALA A 249 2.72 -14.73 -3.26
CA ALA A 249 3.05 -13.35 -2.91
C ALA A 249 4.56 -13.11 -2.88
N ALA A 250 4.97 -11.93 -3.37
CA ALA A 250 6.37 -11.49 -3.42
C ALA A 250 7.29 -12.52 -4.09
N GLY A 251 6.86 -13.03 -5.26
CA GLY A 251 7.70 -13.98 -6.01
C GLY A 251 7.83 -15.35 -5.33
N GLY A 252 6.86 -15.68 -4.47
CA GLY A 252 6.82 -16.94 -3.74
C GLY A 252 7.48 -16.89 -2.36
N ILE A 253 7.92 -15.72 -1.88
CA ILE A 253 8.36 -15.57 -0.48
C ILE A 253 7.23 -16.06 0.46
N GLY A 254 5.95 -15.80 0.07
CA GLY A 254 4.79 -16.31 0.79
C GLY A 254 4.86 -17.83 1.03
N ALA A 255 5.12 -18.61 -0.02
CA ALA A 255 5.27 -20.07 0.10
C ALA A 255 6.42 -20.46 1.05
N GLY A 256 7.55 -19.73 0.94
CA GLY A 256 8.67 -19.93 1.85
C GLY A 256 8.28 -19.73 3.31
N LEU A 257 7.57 -18.61 3.60
CA LEU A 257 7.12 -18.32 4.97
C LEU A 257 6.10 -19.37 5.46
N LEU A 258 5.18 -19.81 4.59
CA LEU A 258 4.22 -20.88 4.92
C LEU A 258 4.91 -22.18 5.26
N ALA A 259 5.98 -22.56 4.50
CA ALA A 259 6.78 -23.75 4.78
C ALA A 259 7.51 -23.66 6.13
N LEU A 260 7.83 -22.45 6.58
CA LEU A 260 8.44 -22.19 7.89
C LEU A 260 7.41 -22.07 9.01
N ARG A 261 6.20 -22.61 8.82
CA ARG A 261 5.07 -22.60 9.79
C ARG A 261 4.41 -21.23 9.93
N GLY A 262 4.65 -20.34 9.00
CA GLY A 262 3.95 -19.04 8.94
C GLY A 262 2.51 -19.20 8.46
N ARG A 263 1.78 -18.08 8.53
CA ARG A 263 0.44 -17.97 7.95
C ARG A 263 0.30 -16.64 7.21
N CYS A 264 -0.61 -16.60 6.27
CA CYS A 264 -0.93 -15.35 5.57
C CYS A 264 -2.00 -14.57 6.34
N GLU A 265 -1.83 -13.27 6.41
CA GLU A 265 -2.82 -12.33 6.95
C GLU A 265 -2.88 -11.11 6.03
N SER A 266 -4.03 -10.47 5.97
CA SER A 266 -4.20 -9.24 5.18
C SER A 266 -3.24 -8.16 5.68
N GLY A 267 -2.42 -7.63 4.77
CA GLY A 267 -1.53 -6.52 5.06
C GLY A 267 -2.30 -5.26 5.42
N ALA A 268 -3.36 -4.97 4.66
CA ALA A 268 -4.23 -3.82 4.93
C ALA A 268 -4.90 -3.92 6.31
N ALA A 269 -5.38 -5.12 6.70
CA ALA A 269 -6.02 -5.30 8.01
C ALA A 269 -5.02 -5.10 9.16
N ILE A 270 -3.79 -5.62 9.02
CA ILE A 270 -2.73 -5.43 10.04
C ILE A 270 -2.45 -3.93 10.22
N ILE A 271 -2.28 -3.20 9.13
CA ILE A 271 -1.99 -1.76 9.20
C ILE A 271 -3.18 -1.01 9.78
N ALA A 272 -4.41 -1.33 9.36
CA ALA A 272 -5.62 -0.67 9.87
C ALA A 272 -5.73 -0.84 11.39
N GLU A 273 -5.42 -2.03 11.91
CA GLU A 273 -5.42 -2.30 13.34
C GLU A 273 -4.33 -1.48 14.06
N LEU A 274 -3.10 -1.52 13.55
CA LEU A 274 -1.95 -0.85 14.18
C LEU A 274 -2.05 0.68 14.11
N THR A 275 -2.74 1.21 13.11
CA THR A 275 -2.96 2.66 12.99
C THR A 275 -4.25 3.13 13.68
N HIS A 276 -5.02 2.22 14.26
CA HIS A 276 -6.32 2.51 14.89
C HIS A 276 -7.32 3.14 13.90
N LEU A 277 -7.30 2.66 12.65
CA LEU A 277 -8.11 3.22 11.56
C LEU A 277 -9.62 3.23 11.89
N ALA A 278 -10.09 2.24 12.65
CA ALA A 278 -11.52 2.16 13.05
C ALA A 278 -11.94 3.36 13.91
N ASP A 279 -11.07 3.83 14.79
CA ASP A 279 -11.34 5.00 15.64
C ASP A 279 -11.35 6.28 14.76
N ASP A 280 -10.37 6.39 13.87
CA ASP A 280 -10.27 7.52 12.93
C ASP A 280 -11.50 7.60 12.01
N LEU A 281 -12.00 6.44 11.55
CA LEU A 281 -13.23 6.35 10.74
C LEU A 281 -14.44 6.86 11.53
N ALA A 282 -14.57 6.46 12.79
CA ALA A 282 -15.72 6.86 13.62
C ALA A 282 -15.81 8.39 13.80
N ASP A 283 -14.68 9.07 13.76
CA ASP A 283 -14.61 10.54 13.92
C ASP A 283 -14.72 11.30 12.60
N ALA A 284 -14.68 10.63 11.45
CA ALA A 284 -14.64 11.27 10.14
C ALA A 284 -16.03 11.61 9.60
N GLU A 285 -16.14 12.72 8.87
CA GLU A 285 -17.35 13.14 8.15
C GLU A 285 -17.20 12.93 6.63
N LEU A 286 -15.96 12.75 6.18
CA LEU A 286 -15.59 12.49 4.79
C LEU A 286 -14.27 11.73 4.80
N ILE A 287 -14.11 10.80 3.89
CA ILE A 287 -12.85 10.07 3.71
C ILE A 287 -12.28 10.40 2.33
N VAL A 288 -10.99 10.72 2.30
CA VAL A 288 -10.21 10.82 1.06
C VAL A 288 -9.13 9.76 1.12
N THR A 289 -9.21 8.81 0.22
CA THR A 289 -8.22 7.73 0.08
C THR A 289 -7.66 7.72 -1.35
N GLY A 290 -6.76 6.81 -1.65
CA GLY A 290 -6.20 6.70 -2.99
C GLY A 290 -5.04 5.74 -3.06
N GLU A 291 -4.59 5.51 -4.28
CA GLU A 291 -3.50 4.58 -4.60
C GLU A 291 -2.98 4.86 -6.02
N GLY A 292 -1.94 4.15 -6.44
CA GLY A 292 -1.37 4.34 -7.78
C GLY A 292 -2.33 3.97 -8.90
N ARG A 293 -3.06 2.85 -8.78
CA ARG A 293 -3.99 2.37 -9.81
C ARG A 293 -5.21 1.73 -9.16
N PHE A 294 -6.35 2.34 -9.39
CA PHE A 294 -7.62 1.90 -8.83
C PHE A 294 -8.36 1.02 -9.85
N ASP A 295 -8.34 -0.28 -9.63
CA ASP A 295 -8.92 -1.29 -10.51
C ASP A 295 -9.72 -2.34 -9.72
N GLU A 296 -10.13 -3.44 -10.37
CA GLU A 296 -10.92 -4.49 -9.71
C GLU A 296 -10.20 -5.12 -8.50
N GLN A 297 -8.88 -5.25 -8.57
CA GLN A 297 -8.11 -5.82 -7.46
C GLN A 297 -8.19 -4.91 -6.21
N SER A 298 -8.29 -3.60 -6.43
CA SER A 298 -8.39 -2.61 -5.35
C SER A 298 -9.64 -2.79 -4.48
N LEU A 299 -10.69 -3.41 -5.05
CA LEU A 299 -11.95 -3.66 -4.34
C LEU A 299 -11.94 -4.96 -3.53
N HIS A 300 -10.88 -5.76 -3.65
CA HIS A 300 -10.79 -7.08 -3.01
C HIS A 300 -9.62 -7.14 -2.03
N GLY A 301 -9.85 -6.65 -0.80
CA GLY A 301 -8.92 -6.78 0.30
C GLY A 301 -7.80 -5.75 0.40
N LYS A 302 -7.68 -4.85 -0.60
CA LYS A 302 -6.67 -3.78 -0.56
C LYS A 302 -7.19 -2.56 0.20
N VAL A 303 -6.29 -1.60 0.47
CA VAL A 303 -6.57 -0.41 1.29
C VAL A 303 -7.87 0.30 0.89
N VAL A 304 -8.04 0.65 -0.39
CA VAL A 304 -9.22 1.42 -0.84
C VAL A 304 -10.51 0.63 -0.60
N GLY A 305 -10.51 -0.66 -0.94
CA GLY A 305 -11.67 -1.54 -0.76
C GLY A 305 -12.03 -1.73 0.71
N GLU A 306 -11.03 -1.94 1.56
CA GLU A 306 -11.24 -2.11 3.01
C GLU A 306 -11.81 -0.83 3.63
N ILE A 307 -11.27 0.33 3.26
CA ILE A 307 -11.78 1.63 3.73
C ILE A 307 -13.23 1.83 3.29
N ALA A 308 -13.53 1.56 2.03
CA ALA A 308 -14.90 1.71 1.50
C ALA A 308 -15.89 0.77 2.22
N ALA A 309 -15.48 -0.47 2.45
CA ALA A 309 -16.29 -1.46 3.18
C ALA A 309 -16.54 -1.02 4.63
N ALA A 310 -15.52 -0.49 5.30
CA ALA A 310 -15.63 -0.01 6.68
C ALA A 310 -16.46 1.28 6.80
N ALA A 311 -16.38 2.17 5.82
CA ALA A 311 -17.12 3.44 5.78
C ALA A 311 -18.62 3.24 5.52
N ARG A 312 -18.96 2.20 4.74
CA ARG A 312 -20.36 1.97 4.28
C ARG A 312 -21.38 1.88 5.42
N PRO A 313 -21.19 1.02 6.46
CA PRO A 313 -22.16 0.95 7.56
C PRO A 313 -22.25 2.22 8.39
N LEU A 314 -21.21 3.07 8.35
CA LEU A 314 -21.19 4.36 9.06
C LEU A 314 -21.82 5.48 8.24
N GLY A 315 -22.11 5.22 6.97
CA GLY A 315 -22.69 6.22 6.06
C GLY A 315 -21.73 7.34 5.69
N ILE A 316 -20.42 7.12 5.82
CA ILE A 316 -19.41 8.15 5.57
C ILE A 316 -19.04 8.13 4.07
N PRO A 317 -19.15 9.27 3.36
CA PRO A 317 -18.77 9.30 1.95
C PRO A 317 -17.27 9.13 1.74
N VAL A 318 -16.92 8.37 0.69
CA VAL A 318 -15.52 8.07 0.34
C VAL A 318 -15.21 8.66 -1.04
N ILE A 319 -14.11 9.40 -1.13
CA ILE A 319 -13.54 9.90 -2.38
C ILE A 319 -12.21 9.21 -2.60
N VAL A 320 -11.99 8.69 -3.81
CA VAL A 320 -10.73 8.08 -4.21
C VAL A 320 -10.00 9.04 -5.15
N LEU A 321 -8.74 9.36 -4.83
CA LEU A 321 -7.83 10.11 -5.72
C LEU A 321 -6.75 9.12 -6.14
N ALA A 322 -6.80 8.59 -7.35
CA ALA A 322 -5.87 7.56 -7.79
C ALA A 322 -4.96 8.04 -8.92
N GLY A 323 -3.81 7.43 -9.09
CA GLY A 323 -2.94 7.69 -10.23
C GLY A 323 -3.69 7.46 -11.54
N GLN A 324 -4.32 6.30 -11.65
CA GLN A 324 -5.24 5.94 -12.75
C GLN A 324 -6.50 5.28 -12.18
N VAL A 325 -7.62 5.44 -12.87
CA VAL A 325 -8.91 4.82 -12.49
C VAL A 325 -9.37 3.95 -13.68
N ASP A 326 -9.39 2.64 -13.47
CA ASP A 326 -9.75 1.65 -14.50
C ASP A 326 -11.10 0.97 -14.22
N LEU A 327 -11.93 1.60 -13.40
CA LEU A 327 -13.27 1.11 -13.06
C LEU A 327 -14.34 2.04 -13.63
N ASP A 328 -15.46 1.46 -14.05
CA ASP A 328 -16.61 2.27 -14.47
C ASP A 328 -17.38 2.84 -13.26
N LYS A 329 -18.17 3.88 -13.53
CA LYS A 329 -18.90 4.61 -12.48
C LYS A 329 -19.91 3.75 -11.72
N SER A 330 -20.48 2.72 -12.36
CA SER A 330 -21.45 1.84 -11.69
C SER A 330 -20.74 0.95 -10.67
N THR A 331 -19.60 0.37 -11.03
CA THR A 331 -18.77 -0.45 -10.14
C THR A 331 -18.31 0.38 -8.92
N ILE A 332 -17.84 1.61 -9.16
CA ILE A 332 -17.39 2.52 -8.09
C ILE A 332 -18.53 2.77 -7.09
N ARG A 333 -19.75 3.06 -7.59
CA ARG A 333 -20.91 3.30 -6.73
C ARG A 333 -21.36 2.05 -5.98
N LEU A 334 -21.33 0.88 -6.62
CA LEU A 334 -21.67 -0.38 -5.96
C LEU A 334 -20.71 -0.70 -4.82
N ALA A 335 -19.45 -0.28 -4.94
CA ALA A 335 -18.45 -0.42 -3.87
C ALA A 335 -18.69 0.56 -2.70
N GLY A 336 -19.67 1.49 -2.82
CA GLY A 336 -19.95 2.47 -1.76
C GLY A 336 -19.09 3.73 -1.84
N ILE A 337 -18.38 3.90 -2.96
CA ILE A 337 -17.49 5.04 -3.18
C ILE A 337 -18.25 6.15 -3.89
N MET A 338 -18.23 7.35 -3.31
CA MET A 338 -18.94 8.51 -3.83
C MET A 338 -18.37 8.97 -5.18
N SER A 339 -17.04 9.00 -5.29
CA SER A 339 -16.38 9.33 -6.55
C SER A 339 -14.93 8.85 -6.55
N ALA A 340 -14.41 8.56 -7.74
CA ALA A 340 -13.01 8.27 -7.96
C ALA A 340 -12.49 9.16 -9.09
N LEU A 341 -11.35 9.80 -8.88
CA LEU A 341 -10.75 10.74 -9.82
C LEU A 341 -9.31 10.34 -10.10
N SER A 342 -8.91 10.51 -11.37
CA SER A 342 -7.60 10.09 -11.88
C SER A 342 -6.64 11.29 -11.94
N ILE A 343 -5.45 11.13 -11.36
CA ILE A 343 -4.36 12.11 -11.49
C ILE A 343 -3.94 12.21 -12.97
N ALA A 344 -3.93 11.08 -13.69
CA ALA A 344 -3.58 11.06 -15.12
C ALA A 344 -4.55 11.88 -15.96
N ASP A 345 -5.85 11.79 -15.66
CA ASP A 345 -6.87 12.60 -16.35
C ASP A 345 -6.71 14.09 -15.99
N TYR A 346 -6.47 14.40 -14.73
CA TYR A 346 -6.26 15.77 -14.26
C TYR A 346 -5.02 16.39 -14.93
N ALA A 347 -3.92 15.65 -14.98
CA ALA A 347 -2.65 16.09 -15.58
C ALA A 347 -2.69 16.13 -17.12
N GLY A 348 -3.64 15.41 -17.73
CA GLY A 348 -3.74 15.25 -19.17
C GLY A 348 -2.86 14.14 -19.75
N SER A 349 -2.06 13.48 -18.95
CA SER A 349 -1.28 12.30 -19.37
C SER A 349 -0.71 11.53 -18.19
N VAL A 350 -0.56 10.22 -18.36
CA VAL A 350 0.09 9.34 -17.39
C VAL A 350 1.54 9.78 -17.14
N ARG A 351 2.25 10.17 -18.22
CA ARG A 351 3.64 10.60 -18.10
C ARG A 351 3.81 11.80 -17.17
N LEU A 352 2.94 12.79 -17.28
CA LEU A 352 3.00 13.98 -16.43
C LEU A 352 2.56 13.63 -15.00
N ALA A 353 1.54 12.81 -14.86
CA ALA A 353 1.08 12.33 -13.55
C ALA A 353 2.19 11.64 -12.76
N LEU A 354 3.01 10.81 -13.44
CA LEU A 354 4.14 10.14 -12.80
C LEU A 354 5.33 11.08 -12.53
N ALA A 355 5.66 11.95 -13.50
CA ALA A 355 6.83 12.84 -13.39
C ALA A 355 6.66 13.94 -12.33
N ASP A 356 5.43 14.31 -12.04
CA ASP A 356 5.10 15.43 -11.14
C ASP A 356 3.96 15.06 -10.17
N ALA A 357 3.98 13.82 -9.69
CA ALA A 357 2.87 13.22 -8.94
C ALA A 357 2.39 14.08 -7.77
N ALA A 358 3.31 14.63 -6.99
CA ALA A 358 2.96 15.43 -5.80
C ALA A 358 2.15 16.69 -6.18
N ASN A 359 2.61 17.45 -7.17
CA ASN A 359 1.89 18.68 -7.56
C ASN A 359 0.56 18.37 -8.24
N GLN A 360 0.50 17.30 -9.06
CA GLN A 360 -0.73 16.92 -9.73
C GLN A 360 -1.76 16.42 -8.72
N LEU A 361 -1.37 15.60 -7.74
CA LEU A 361 -2.27 15.14 -6.66
C LEU A 361 -2.72 16.31 -5.79
N MET A 362 -1.83 17.25 -5.47
CA MET A 362 -2.14 18.45 -4.71
C MET A 362 -3.20 19.32 -5.43
N GLY A 363 -3.01 19.52 -6.73
CA GLY A 363 -3.94 20.27 -7.56
C GLY A 363 -5.31 19.59 -7.64
N LEU A 364 -5.32 18.28 -7.90
CA LEU A 364 -6.56 17.48 -7.96
C LEU A 364 -7.31 17.55 -6.62
N SER A 365 -6.60 17.39 -5.51
CA SER A 365 -7.18 17.48 -4.17
C SER A 365 -7.83 18.85 -3.93
N SER A 366 -7.14 19.93 -4.30
CA SER A 366 -7.67 21.31 -4.18
C SER A 366 -8.94 21.50 -5.03
N GLU A 367 -8.94 20.98 -6.26
CA GLU A 367 -10.11 21.07 -7.14
C GLU A 367 -11.32 20.31 -6.58
N VAL A 368 -11.10 19.11 -6.06
CA VAL A 368 -12.15 18.28 -5.44
C VAL A 368 -12.74 19.02 -4.23
N ALA A 369 -11.89 19.56 -3.37
CA ALA A 369 -12.32 20.35 -2.20
C ALA A 369 -13.17 21.56 -2.61
N ALA A 370 -12.76 22.27 -3.67
CA ALA A 370 -13.51 23.43 -4.20
C ALA A 370 -14.89 23.04 -4.72
N ARG A 371 -14.99 21.91 -5.43
CA ARG A 371 -16.27 21.41 -5.96
C ARG A 371 -17.24 21.04 -4.84
N LEU A 372 -16.76 20.45 -3.77
CA LEU A 372 -17.56 20.12 -2.59
C LEU A 372 -18.07 21.40 -1.91
N GLY A 373 -17.21 22.43 -1.85
CA GLY A 373 -17.58 23.73 -1.29
C GLY A 373 -18.77 24.39 -1.99
N ASN A 374 -18.97 24.09 -3.28
CA ASN A 374 -20.05 24.68 -4.08
C ASN A 374 -21.35 23.86 -4.07
N ARG A 375 -21.34 22.57 -3.68
CA ARG A 375 -22.49 21.67 -3.85
C ARG A 375 -22.92 20.88 -2.61
N GLY A 376 -22.08 20.84 -1.59
CA GLY A 376 -22.30 19.97 -0.42
C GLY A 376 -22.19 18.47 -0.75
N PRO A 377 -21.99 17.61 0.26
CA PRO A 377 -21.85 16.17 0.03
C PRO A 377 -23.14 15.53 -0.57
N ALA A 378 -24.31 16.13 -0.37
CA ALA A 378 -25.57 15.65 -0.96
C ALA A 378 -25.68 15.89 -2.47
N GLY A 379 -24.89 16.78 -3.04
CA GLY A 379 -24.93 17.12 -4.48
C GLY A 379 -24.17 16.15 -5.40
N TYR A 380 -23.57 15.11 -4.84
CA TYR A 380 -22.85 14.07 -5.58
C TYR A 380 -23.62 12.72 -5.68
N ARG A 381 -24.88 12.67 -5.20
CA ARG A 381 -25.73 11.47 -5.30
C ARG A 381 -26.32 11.30 -6.69
#